data_b2e68d8e6e5d29594f0fc074f239ce8b
#
_entry.id   b2e68d8e6e5d29594f0fc074f239ce8b
#
_cell.length_a   1.000
_cell.length_b   1.000
_cell.length_c   1.000
_cell.angle_alpha   90.00
_cell.angle_beta   90.00
_cell.angle_gamma   90.00
#
_symmetry.space_group_name_H-M   'P 1'
#
loop_
_entity.id
_entity.type
_entity.pdbx_description
1 polymer ?
#
loop_
_entity_poly.entity_id
_entity_poly.type
_entity_poly.pdbx_seq_one_letter_code
_entity_poly.pdbx_strand_id
1 'polypeptide(L)'
;VNRLVDACAQLDYPRDRLQIQVLDDSTDETTAAVRSRAAYWRQRGVQVAVLHRERRHGYKAGALAQGLSLASGEFIAIFDADFVPPPDFLRRTIPLMTRPENRQVAFVQARWGHLNPDYSWLTRCQALALDGHFVVEQAGRQAAGYTFGFNGSAGLWRRACLEDPRVGGWQADTLCEDLDLSYRAQMVGWQGRFLEDVVAPGEIPPQLLAFKRQQFRWAKGSVQVLRKLAPRLWRQPWPLARRLQGLVHLGSYLIHPLLLLLLIVSLPLLLAGADPFWPLAYLSLASVGPPLLYALAQRELHGRRWWRRWAYLPLLTFLGMGLSFSNSRAVWQALTRQDTPFLRTPKFQVRRPGESWQRSLYAVPLDPTIWGELALGGYALITVAVAVTKGQLWSAPFLLLYAAGYGLMVLTGLWQAWQARPGRRTQVHASRSLPRSSPVELTGPVSQPQPPRR
;
A
#
# COMPACT_ATOMS: atom_id res chain seq x y z
N VAL A 1 14.54 -1.50 6.93
CA VAL A 1 15.23 -2.34 5.94
C VAL A 1 15.89 -3.53 6.59
N ASN A 2 16.73 -3.37 7.64
CA ASN A 2 17.45 -4.48 8.29
C ASN A 2 16.52 -5.63 8.70
N ARG A 3 15.36 -5.32 9.25
CA ARG A 3 14.33 -6.28 9.64
C ARG A 3 13.84 -7.15 8.47
N LEU A 4 13.64 -6.56 7.29
CA LEU A 4 13.26 -7.30 6.09
C LEU A 4 14.41 -8.19 5.60
N VAL A 5 15.64 -7.64 5.53
CA VAL A 5 16.81 -8.43 5.12
C VAL A 5 17.00 -9.64 6.04
N ASP A 6 16.81 -9.45 7.35
CA ASP A 6 16.86 -10.54 8.34
C ASP A 6 15.78 -11.58 8.11
N ALA A 7 14.53 -11.14 7.91
CA ALA A 7 13.42 -12.04 7.68
C ALA A 7 13.63 -12.85 6.38
N CYS A 8 14.11 -12.22 5.30
CA CYS A 8 14.40 -12.92 4.05
C CYS A 8 15.57 -13.90 4.20
N ALA A 9 16.62 -13.54 4.96
CA ALA A 9 17.76 -14.41 5.20
C ALA A 9 17.44 -15.61 6.13
N GLN A 10 16.36 -15.52 6.89
CA GLN A 10 15.85 -16.54 7.80
C GLN A 10 14.69 -17.36 7.21
N LEU A 11 14.39 -17.17 5.92
CA LEU A 11 13.40 -18.02 5.26
C LEU A 11 13.85 -19.49 5.31
N ASP A 12 12.93 -20.36 5.70
CA ASP A 12 13.13 -21.82 5.74
C ASP A 12 13.04 -22.39 4.32
N TYR A 13 14.14 -22.22 3.58
CA TYR A 13 14.29 -22.68 2.21
C TYR A 13 15.75 -23.08 1.94
N PRO A 14 16.04 -24.07 1.07
CA PRO A 14 17.40 -24.47 0.75
C PRO A 14 18.25 -23.29 0.26
N ARG A 15 19.41 -23.08 0.89
CA ARG A 15 20.27 -21.91 0.63
C ARG A 15 20.85 -21.88 -0.78
N ASP A 16 21.09 -23.04 -1.36
CA ASP A 16 21.56 -23.22 -2.73
C ASP A 16 20.48 -22.86 -3.78
N ARG A 17 19.22 -22.79 -3.35
CA ARG A 17 18.06 -22.41 -4.18
C ARG A 17 17.46 -21.06 -3.83
N LEU A 18 18.10 -20.29 -2.95
CA LEU A 18 17.63 -18.99 -2.49
C LEU A 18 18.64 -17.88 -2.83
N GLN A 19 18.27 -17.00 -3.74
CA GLN A 19 18.97 -15.76 -4.03
C GLN A 19 18.19 -14.59 -3.45
N ILE A 20 18.83 -13.74 -2.64
CA ILE A 20 18.24 -12.54 -2.09
C ILE A 20 18.84 -11.32 -2.80
N GLN A 21 17.98 -10.49 -3.38
CA GLN A 21 18.38 -9.21 -3.97
C GLN A 21 17.73 -8.05 -3.19
N VAL A 22 18.54 -7.11 -2.72
CA VAL A 22 18.05 -5.86 -2.14
C VAL A 22 18.17 -4.78 -3.20
N LEU A 23 17.01 -4.35 -3.71
CA LEU A 23 16.93 -3.29 -4.71
C LEU A 23 16.87 -1.94 -3.99
N ASP A 24 17.99 -1.22 -4.01
CA ASP A 24 18.18 0.01 -3.23
C ASP A 24 18.27 1.25 -4.12
N ASP A 25 17.32 2.15 -3.96
CA ASP A 25 17.30 3.47 -4.58
C ASP A 25 17.46 4.58 -3.54
N SER A 26 18.00 4.30 -2.36
CA SER A 26 18.14 5.28 -1.28
C SER A 26 19.26 6.26 -1.58
N THR A 27 19.12 7.49 -1.07
CA THR A 27 20.10 8.57 -1.20
C THR A 27 20.57 9.07 0.17
N ASP A 28 20.30 8.29 1.22
CA ASP A 28 20.61 8.57 2.61
C ASP A 28 21.40 7.40 3.23
N GLU A 29 21.53 7.39 4.54
CA GLU A 29 22.21 6.35 5.32
C GLU A 29 21.64 4.93 5.15
N THR A 30 20.47 4.80 4.53
CA THR A 30 19.82 3.50 4.29
C THR A 30 20.72 2.59 3.44
N THR A 31 21.41 3.12 2.43
CA THR A 31 22.34 2.35 1.59
C THR A 31 23.47 1.72 2.40
N ALA A 32 24.05 2.48 3.34
CA ALA A 32 25.12 1.97 4.21
C ALA A 32 24.59 0.87 5.14
N ALA A 33 23.38 1.07 5.72
CA ALA A 33 22.73 0.08 6.58
C ALA A 33 22.44 -1.22 5.82
N VAL A 34 21.92 -1.12 4.58
CA VAL A 34 21.65 -2.27 3.70
C VAL A 34 22.93 -3.04 3.39
N ARG A 35 24.01 -2.34 2.98
CA ARG A 35 25.29 -2.97 2.64
C ARG A 35 25.90 -3.70 3.84
N SER A 36 25.87 -3.07 5.01
CA SER A 36 26.34 -3.66 6.27
C SER A 36 25.54 -4.93 6.61
N ARG A 37 24.21 -4.87 6.51
CA ARG A 37 23.35 -6.02 6.85
C ARG A 37 23.51 -7.16 5.84
N ALA A 38 23.64 -6.86 4.57
CA ALA A 38 23.93 -7.84 3.52
C ALA A 38 25.29 -8.51 3.74
N ALA A 39 26.34 -7.75 4.12
CA ALA A 39 27.66 -8.30 4.44
C ALA A 39 27.58 -9.27 5.63
N TYR A 40 26.85 -8.92 6.70
CA TYR A 40 26.63 -9.78 7.86
C TYR A 40 26.04 -11.15 7.47
N TRP A 41 25.04 -11.18 6.56
CA TRP A 41 24.43 -12.43 6.12
C TRP A 41 25.26 -13.20 5.12
N ARG A 42 26.01 -12.53 4.24
CA ARG A 42 26.97 -13.19 3.35
C ARG A 42 28.06 -13.97 4.11
N GLN A 43 28.57 -13.38 5.21
CA GLN A 43 29.52 -14.08 6.10
C GLN A 43 28.93 -15.35 6.75
N ARG A 44 27.58 -15.48 6.77
CA ARG A 44 26.83 -16.64 7.28
C ARG A 44 26.35 -17.59 6.19
N GLY A 45 26.89 -17.45 4.98
CA GLY A 45 26.59 -18.32 3.85
C GLY A 45 25.24 -18.07 3.16
N VAL A 46 24.63 -16.88 3.35
CA VAL A 46 23.41 -16.49 2.64
C VAL A 46 23.77 -15.66 1.40
N GLN A 47 23.22 -16.02 0.24
CA GLN A 47 23.43 -15.28 -1.01
C GLN A 47 22.60 -13.99 -0.99
N VAL A 48 23.20 -12.87 -0.61
CA VAL A 48 22.57 -11.54 -0.60
C VAL A 48 23.31 -10.59 -1.51
N ALA A 49 22.66 -10.12 -2.57
CA ALA A 49 23.15 -9.06 -3.45
C ALA A 49 22.46 -7.72 -3.13
N VAL A 50 23.21 -6.62 -3.20
CA VAL A 50 22.65 -5.27 -3.08
C VAL A 50 22.82 -4.59 -4.43
N LEU A 51 21.70 -4.25 -5.04
CA LEU A 51 21.63 -3.56 -6.33
C LEU A 51 21.24 -2.11 -6.07
N HIS A 52 22.24 -1.24 -5.97
CA HIS A 52 22.04 0.19 -5.77
C HIS A 52 21.98 0.92 -7.11
N ARG A 53 20.99 1.81 -7.25
CA ARG A 53 20.82 2.66 -8.44
C ARG A 53 20.98 4.13 -8.08
N GLU A 54 21.88 4.82 -8.74
CA GLU A 54 22.05 6.28 -8.61
C GLU A 54 20.86 7.03 -9.20
N ARG A 55 20.31 6.55 -10.31
CA ARG A 55 19.15 7.13 -10.99
C ARG A 55 17.94 6.24 -10.83
N ARG A 56 16.87 6.80 -10.25
CA ARG A 56 15.59 6.10 -9.96
C ARG A 56 14.68 5.98 -11.17
N HIS A 57 15.25 5.76 -12.37
CA HIS A 57 14.45 5.66 -13.59
C HIS A 57 13.41 4.53 -13.46
N GLY A 58 12.13 4.83 -13.75
CA GLY A 58 11.02 3.88 -13.63
C GLY A 58 10.69 3.48 -12.19
N TYR A 59 11.27 4.13 -11.17
CA TYR A 59 11.00 3.87 -9.75
C TYR A 59 11.04 2.38 -9.41
N LYS A 60 9.98 1.84 -8.73
CA LYS A 60 9.91 0.43 -8.33
C LYS A 60 9.86 -0.51 -9.53
N ALA A 61 9.08 -0.19 -10.57
CA ALA A 61 9.02 -0.99 -11.81
C ALA A 61 10.41 -1.14 -12.45
N GLY A 62 11.15 -0.02 -12.56
CA GLY A 62 12.51 -0.03 -13.10
C GLY A 62 13.52 -0.80 -12.22
N ALA A 63 13.38 -0.73 -10.88
CA ALA A 63 14.20 -1.50 -9.96
C ALA A 63 13.94 -3.01 -10.10
N LEU A 64 12.67 -3.40 -10.18
CA LEU A 64 12.26 -4.80 -10.36
C LEU A 64 12.70 -5.35 -11.72
N ALA A 65 12.59 -4.57 -12.79
CA ALA A 65 13.05 -4.96 -14.12
C ALA A 65 14.57 -5.19 -14.15
N GLN A 66 15.35 -4.31 -13.53
CA GLN A 66 16.80 -4.50 -13.40
C GLN A 66 17.13 -5.71 -12.51
N GLY A 67 16.42 -5.88 -11.39
CA GLY A 67 16.61 -7.05 -10.52
C GLY A 67 16.33 -8.35 -11.23
N LEU A 68 15.29 -8.40 -12.10
CA LEU A 68 14.93 -9.58 -12.88
C LEU A 68 16.05 -10.02 -13.82
N SER A 69 16.74 -9.09 -14.49
CA SER A 69 17.84 -9.43 -15.40
C SER A 69 19.02 -10.11 -14.70
N LEU A 70 19.16 -9.91 -13.38
CA LEU A 70 20.22 -10.48 -12.54
C LEU A 70 19.69 -11.64 -11.66
N ALA A 71 18.41 -11.92 -11.72
CA ALA A 71 17.81 -13.03 -10.98
C ALA A 71 18.09 -14.38 -11.67
N SER A 72 18.40 -15.41 -10.89
CA SER A 72 18.58 -16.78 -11.38
C SER A 72 17.35 -17.66 -11.11
N GLY A 73 16.48 -17.25 -10.18
CA GLY A 73 15.34 -18.04 -9.73
C GLY A 73 14.21 -18.15 -10.77
N GLU A 74 13.53 -19.30 -10.78
CA GLU A 74 12.30 -19.50 -11.55
C GLU A 74 11.11 -18.72 -10.99
N PHE A 75 11.13 -18.47 -9.69
CA PHE A 75 10.10 -17.70 -8.97
C PHE A 75 10.71 -16.49 -8.31
N ILE A 76 10.02 -15.35 -8.39
CA ILE A 76 10.45 -14.05 -7.89
C ILE A 76 9.52 -13.62 -6.77
N ALA A 77 9.98 -13.77 -5.52
CA ALA A 77 9.25 -13.25 -4.35
C ALA A 77 9.54 -11.76 -4.16
N ILE A 78 8.51 -10.98 -3.84
CA ILE A 78 8.62 -9.51 -3.70
C ILE A 78 8.12 -9.08 -2.33
N PHE A 79 8.98 -8.34 -1.62
CA PHE A 79 8.65 -7.74 -0.32
C PHE A 79 9.11 -6.29 -0.28
N ASP A 80 8.21 -5.38 0.06
CA ASP A 80 8.55 -3.99 0.34
C ASP A 80 9.28 -3.90 1.69
N ALA A 81 10.09 -2.85 1.88
CA ALA A 81 11.00 -2.67 3.02
C ALA A 81 10.34 -2.69 4.41
N ASP A 82 9.04 -2.59 4.48
CA ASP A 82 8.22 -2.61 5.70
C ASP A 82 7.58 -3.96 6.02
N PHE A 83 7.71 -4.94 5.12
CA PHE A 83 7.18 -6.30 5.34
C PHE A 83 8.15 -7.19 6.13
N VAL A 84 7.58 -8.20 6.76
CA VAL A 84 8.31 -9.25 7.47
C VAL A 84 7.67 -10.59 7.09
N PRO A 85 8.18 -11.24 6.01
CA PRO A 85 7.66 -12.56 5.63
C PRO A 85 7.87 -13.58 6.76
N PRO A 86 6.91 -14.50 6.97
CA PRO A 86 7.11 -15.60 7.89
C PRO A 86 8.16 -16.59 7.33
N PRO A 87 8.90 -17.31 8.19
CA PRO A 87 9.96 -18.23 7.75
C PRO A 87 9.48 -19.29 6.74
N ASP A 88 8.26 -19.76 6.86
CA ASP A 88 7.65 -20.80 6.01
C ASP A 88 7.03 -20.26 4.71
N PHE A 89 7.18 -18.96 4.41
CA PHE A 89 6.52 -18.30 3.27
C PHE A 89 6.77 -19.04 1.94
N LEU A 90 8.03 -19.35 1.62
CA LEU A 90 8.36 -20.01 0.36
C LEU A 90 7.88 -21.46 0.36
N ARG A 91 7.95 -22.17 1.48
CA ARG A 91 7.44 -23.54 1.61
C ARG A 91 5.93 -23.65 1.40
N ARG A 92 5.20 -22.58 1.70
CA ARG A 92 3.74 -22.55 1.50
C ARG A 92 3.31 -22.04 0.13
N THR A 93 4.14 -21.26 -0.55
CA THR A 93 3.79 -20.63 -1.83
C THR A 93 4.34 -21.39 -3.05
N ILE A 94 5.60 -21.83 -3.02
CA ILE A 94 6.25 -22.48 -4.16
C ILE A 94 5.59 -23.81 -4.55
N PRO A 95 5.20 -24.72 -3.62
CA PRO A 95 4.56 -25.98 -4.00
C PRO A 95 3.27 -25.78 -4.81
N LEU A 96 2.52 -24.69 -4.57
CA LEU A 96 1.37 -24.37 -5.40
C LEU A 96 1.78 -24.01 -6.83
N MET A 97 2.89 -23.29 -7.00
CA MET A 97 3.36 -22.87 -8.33
C MET A 97 3.97 -24.03 -9.14
N THR A 98 4.54 -25.03 -8.46
CA THR A 98 5.25 -26.16 -9.11
C THR A 98 4.34 -27.31 -9.54
N ARG A 99 3.08 -27.34 -9.09
CA ARG A 99 2.10 -28.35 -9.51
C ARG A 99 1.85 -28.30 -11.02
N PRO A 100 1.79 -29.43 -11.70
CA PRO A 100 1.58 -29.51 -13.17
C PRO A 100 0.32 -28.75 -13.63
N GLU A 101 -0.77 -28.84 -12.87
CA GLU A 101 -2.05 -28.16 -13.16
C GLU A 101 -1.96 -26.65 -13.03
N ASN A 102 -0.95 -26.13 -12.33
CA ASN A 102 -0.74 -24.70 -12.06
C ASN A 102 0.35 -24.04 -12.93
N ARG A 103 0.72 -24.66 -14.06
CA ARG A 103 1.71 -24.09 -14.99
C ARG A 103 1.33 -22.72 -15.52
N GLN A 104 0.03 -22.42 -15.59
CA GLN A 104 -0.53 -21.12 -16.02
C GLN A 104 -0.63 -20.10 -14.87
N VAL A 105 -0.23 -20.43 -13.65
CA VAL A 105 -0.23 -19.49 -12.53
C VAL A 105 0.95 -18.54 -12.68
N ALA A 106 0.62 -17.26 -12.93
CA ALA A 106 1.59 -16.17 -13.07
C ALA A 106 2.11 -15.71 -11.72
N PHE A 107 1.20 -15.52 -10.78
CA PHE A 107 1.53 -14.99 -9.46
C PHE A 107 0.67 -15.61 -8.35
N VAL A 108 1.26 -15.61 -7.18
CA VAL A 108 0.60 -15.91 -5.92
C VAL A 108 0.66 -14.66 -5.06
N GLN A 109 -0.48 -14.16 -4.61
CA GLN A 109 -0.59 -13.09 -3.62
C GLN A 109 -0.91 -13.70 -2.26
N ALA A 110 -0.10 -13.41 -1.26
CA ALA A 110 -0.39 -13.74 0.13
C ALA A 110 -1.18 -12.60 0.80
N ARG A 111 -1.92 -12.90 1.86
CA ARG A 111 -2.65 -11.90 2.63
C ARG A 111 -1.69 -10.96 3.37
N TRP A 112 -1.95 -9.67 3.29
CA TRP A 112 -1.24 -8.72 4.14
C TRP A 112 -1.74 -8.82 5.58
N GLY A 113 -0.79 -9.00 6.50
CA GLY A 113 -1.02 -8.75 7.92
C GLY A 113 -0.51 -7.36 8.32
N HIS A 114 -0.65 -7.04 9.60
CA HIS A 114 -0.29 -5.73 10.11
C HIS A 114 0.68 -5.84 11.29
N LEU A 115 1.78 -5.07 11.26
CA LEU A 115 2.77 -5.04 12.34
C LEU A 115 2.35 -4.12 13.48
N ASN A 116 1.53 -3.11 13.19
CA ASN A 116 1.12 -2.05 14.11
C ASN A 116 -0.38 -1.73 14.07
N PRO A 117 -1.29 -2.74 14.02
CA PRO A 117 -2.73 -2.48 13.82
C PRO A 117 -3.34 -1.71 14.99
N ASP A 118 -2.83 -1.89 16.20
CA ASP A 118 -3.37 -1.28 17.43
C ASP A 118 -2.59 -0.04 17.91
N TYR A 119 -1.69 0.49 17.08
CA TYR A 119 -0.88 1.66 17.43
C TYR A 119 -1.72 2.92 17.66
N SER A 120 -2.73 3.17 16.83
CA SER A 120 -3.63 4.33 16.93
C SER A 120 -5.00 4.01 16.33
N TRP A 121 -5.98 4.94 16.53
CA TRP A 121 -7.27 4.84 15.84
C TRP A 121 -7.10 4.80 14.31
N LEU A 122 -6.16 5.56 13.77
CA LEU A 122 -5.88 5.63 12.33
C LEU A 122 -5.37 4.28 11.80
N THR A 123 -4.47 3.61 12.53
CA THR A 123 -3.99 2.28 12.12
C THR A 123 -5.07 1.21 12.27
N ARG A 124 -5.96 1.33 13.26
CA ARG A 124 -7.12 0.43 13.39
C ARG A 124 -8.10 0.56 12.23
N CYS A 125 -8.39 1.79 11.78
CA CYS A 125 -9.21 2.02 10.59
C CYS A 125 -8.56 1.45 9.32
N GLN A 126 -7.26 1.64 9.13
CA GLN A 126 -6.53 1.10 7.98
C GLN A 126 -6.49 -0.44 8.01
N ALA A 127 -6.25 -1.04 9.19
CA ALA A 127 -6.30 -2.49 9.35
C ALA A 127 -7.69 -3.03 8.98
N LEU A 128 -8.77 -2.41 9.49
CA LEU A 128 -10.15 -2.78 9.14
C LEU A 128 -10.41 -2.74 7.64
N ALA A 129 -9.93 -1.68 6.96
CA ALA A 129 -10.11 -1.52 5.51
C ALA A 129 -9.33 -2.59 4.71
N LEU A 130 -8.07 -2.84 5.08
CA LEU A 130 -7.23 -3.84 4.41
C LEU A 130 -7.70 -5.28 4.69
N ASP A 131 -8.18 -5.56 5.90
CA ASP A 131 -8.79 -6.86 6.22
C ASP A 131 -10.02 -7.12 5.34
N GLY A 132 -10.89 -6.13 5.15
CA GLY A 132 -12.03 -6.23 4.22
C GLY A 132 -11.59 -6.52 2.79
N HIS A 133 -10.57 -5.82 2.32
CA HIS A 133 -10.01 -6.02 0.98
C HIS A 133 -9.48 -7.45 0.78
N PHE A 134 -8.63 -7.94 1.68
CA PHE A 134 -7.98 -9.24 1.49
C PHE A 134 -8.94 -10.42 1.77
N VAL A 135 -9.65 -10.39 2.89
CA VAL A 135 -10.45 -11.53 3.36
C VAL A 135 -11.75 -11.68 2.59
N VAL A 136 -12.37 -10.58 2.13
CA VAL A 136 -13.65 -10.65 1.42
C VAL A 136 -13.49 -10.35 -0.07
N GLU A 137 -12.93 -9.19 -0.44
CA GLU A 137 -12.90 -8.81 -1.86
C GLU A 137 -11.92 -9.63 -2.69
N GLN A 138 -10.69 -9.81 -2.23
CA GLN A 138 -9.65 -10.54 -2.95
C GLN A 138 -10.01 -12.03 -3.04
N ALA A 139 -10.39 -12.63 -1.91
CA ALA A 139 -10.85 -14.02 -1.84
C ALA A 139 -12.10 -14.26 -2.70
N GLY A 140 -13.08 -13.35 -2.62
CA GLY A 140 -14.31 -13.43 -3.40
C GLY A 140 -14.06 -13.31 -4.91
N ARG A 141 -13.16 -12.41 -5.35
CA ARG A 141 -12.78 -12.30 -6.77
C ARG A 141 -12.13 -13.59 -7.27
N GLN A 142 -11.24 -14.18 -6.50
CA GLN A 142 -10.64 -15.46 -6.86
C GLN A 142 -11.67 -16.57 -6.93
N ALA A 143 -12.53 -16.71 -5.92
CA ALA A 143 -13.55 -17.76 -5.87
C ALA A 143 -14.54 -17.66 -7.05
N ALA A 144 -14.87 -16.44 -7.47
CA ALA A 144 -15.74 -16.18 -8.62
C ALA A 144 -15.03 -16.28 -9.98
N GLY A 145 -13.73 -16.58 -10.03
CA GLY A 145 -12.93 -16.62 -11.26
C GLY A 145 -12.75 -15.23 -11.91
N TYR A 146 -12.89 -14.17 -11.14
CA TYR A 146 -12.70 -12.80 -11.61
C TYR A 146 -11.23 -12.39 -11.58
N THR A 147 -10.92 -11.33 -12.33
CA THR A 147 -9.58 -10.73 -12.36
C THR A 147 -9.32 -9.96 -11.07
N PHE A 148 -8.13 -10.14 -10.50
CA PHE A 148 -7.71 -9.40 -9.32
C PHE A 148 -6.24 -8.96 -9.43
N GLY A 149 -5.83 -7.99 -8.61
CA GLY A 149 -4.50 -7.43 -8.62
C GLY A 149 -3.51 -8.16 -7.73
N PHE A 150 -2.25 -8.18 -8.14
CA PHE A 150 -1.12 -8.32 -7.23
C PHE A 150 -0.95 -6.98 -6.50
N ASN A 151 -0.77 -7.02 -5.19
CA ASN A 151 -0.76 -5.81 -4.34
C ASN A 151 0.66 -5.23 -4.14
N GLY A 152 1.60 -5.55 -5.01
CA GLY A 152 2.95 -5.00 -5.02
C GLY A 152 3.94 -5.64 -4.07
N SER A 153 3.48 -6.35 -3.04
CA SER A 153 4.30 -6.97 -2.01
C SER A 153 3.65 -8.23 -1.44
N ALA A 154 4.43 -9.01 -0.71
CA ALA A 154 3.98 -10.26 -0.08
C ALA A 154 3.41 -11.27 -1.09
N GLY A 155 4.16 -11.53 -2.13
CA GLY A 155 3.76 -12.51 -3.12
C GLY A 155 4.90 -12.99 -4.00
N LEU A 156 4.56 -13.89 -4.90
CA LEU A 156 5.49 -14.63 -5.73
C LEU A 156 5.05 -14.55 -7.19
N TRP A 157 5.97 -14.23 -8.09
CA TRP A 157 5.77 -14.25 -9.54
C TRP A 157 6.52 -15.40 -10.20
N ARG A 158 5.95 -15.98 -11.24
CA ARG A 158 6.64 -16.91 -12.15
C ARG A 158 7.47 -16.08 -13.13
N ARG A 159 8.77 -16.35 -13.23
CA ARG A 159 9.69 -15.68 -14.14
C ARG A 159 9.23 -15.76 -15.59
N ALA A 160 8.79 -16.93 -16.04
CA ALA A 160 8.28 -17.12 -17.41
C ALA A 160 7.10 -16.20 -17.77
N CYS A 161 6.26 -15.81 -16.78
CA CYS A 161 5.22 -14.80 -17.00
C CYS A 161 5.80 -13.39 -17.14
N LEU A 162 6.80 -13.04 -16.34
CA LEU A 162 7.45 -11.72 -16.37
C LEU A 162 8.22 -11.52 -17.68
N GLU A 163 8.76 -12.58 -18.24
CA GLU A 163 9.50 -12.60 -19.51
C GLU A 163 8.62 -12.89 -20.74
N ASP A 164 7.33 -13.17 -20.56
CA ASP A 164 6.39 -13.37 -21.69
C ASP A 164 6.22 -12.07 -22.47
N PRO A 165 6.61 -12.03 -23.78
CA PRO A 165 6.50 -10.82 -24.58
C PRO A 165 5.08 -10.24 -24.68
N ARG A 166 4.05 -11.11 -24.56
CA ARG A 166 2.64 -10.67 -24.57
C ARG A 166 2.24 -9.91 -23.30
N VAL A 167 2.92 -10.21 -22.20
CA VAL A 167 2.78 -9.51 -20.89
C VAL A 167 3.62 -8.25 -20.88
N GLY A 168 4.88 -8.32 -21.35
CA GLY A 168 5.81 -7.19 -21.48
C GLY A 168 6.38 -6.68 -20.15
N GLY A 169 6.53 -7.56 -19.16
CA GLY A 169 7.23 -7.29 -17.90
C GLY A 169 6.69 -6.11 -17.08
N TRP A 170 7.51 -5.59 -16.17
CA TRP A 170 7.17 -4.37 -15.41
C TRP A 170 7.25 -3.12 -16.28
N GLN A 171 6.23 -2.28 -16.23
CA GLN A 171 6.15 -1.01 -16.94
C GLN A 171 6.01 0.15 -15.95
N ALA A 172 6.66 1.27 -16.24
CA ALA A 172 6.75 2.43 -15.34
C ALA A 172 5.80 3.58 -15.71
N ASP A 173 4.88 3.34 -16.64
CA ASP A 173 3.93 4.32 -17.19
C ASP A 173 2.68 4.52 -16.29
N THR A 174 2.57 3.75 -15.20
CA THR A 174 1.53 3.90 -14.17
C THR A 174 2.16 3.86 -12.77
N LEU A 175 1.50 4.48 -11.78
CA LEU A 175 1.96 4.46 -10.39
C LEU A 175 1.61 3.16 -9.64
N CYS A 176 0.85 2.26 -10.27
CA CYS A 176 0.52 0.93 -9.76
C CYS A 176 0.99 -0.12 -10.77
N GLU A 177 2.30 -0.27 -10.88
CA GLU A 177 2.98 -1.22 -11.77
C GLU A 177 2.55 -2.67 -11.53
N ASP A 178 2.22 -2.98 -10.29
CA ASP A 178 1.75 -4.27 -9.80
C ASP A 178 0.35 -4.61 -10.31
N LEU A 179 -0.58 -3.67 -10.18
CA LEU A 179 -1.95 -3.80 -10.69
C LEU A 179 -1.96 -3.86 -12.21
N ASP A 180 -1.18 -3.02 -12.90
CA ASP A 180 -1.03 -3.02 -14.35
C ASP A 180 -0.51 -4.37 -14.86
N LEU A 181 0.58 -4.87 -14.28
CA LEU A 181 1.19 -6.14 -14.66
C LEU A 181 0.24 -7.32 -14.44
N SER A 182 -0.43 -7.36 -13.28
CA SER A 182 -1.34 -8.47 -12.96
C SER A 182 -2.55 -8.54 -13.90
N TYR A 183 -3.07 -7.40 -14.32
CA TYR A 183 -4.15 -7.36 -15.32
C TYR A 183 -3.66 -7.77 -16.71
N ARG A 184 -2.49 -7.27 -17.16
CA ARG A 184 -1.90 -7.65 -18.46
C ARG A 184 -1.62 -9.14 -18.53
N ALA A 185 -1.08 -9.74 -17.48
CA ALA A 185 -0.85 -11.17 -17.39
C ALA A 185 -2.15 -11.97 -17.54
N GLN A 186 -3.19 -11.59 -16.79
CA GLN A 186 -4.47 -12.31 -16.83
C GLN A 186 -5.20 -12.14 -18.16
N MET A 187 -5.05 -11.00 -18.85
CA MET A 187 -5.64 -10.78 -20.20
C MET A 187 -5.01 -11.65 -21.29
N VAL A 188 -3.82 -12.19 -21.11
CA VAL A 188 -3.16 -13.09 -22.07
C VAL A 188 -3.19 -14.56 -21.64
N GLY A 189 -4.02 -14.88 -20.63
CA GLY A 189 -4.30 -16.26 -20.22
C GLY A 189 -3.59 -16.75 -18.98
N TRP A 190 -2.67 -15.96 -18.40
CA TRP A 190 -2.09 -16.28 -17.09
C TRP A 190 -3.12 -16.16 -15.97
N GLN A 191 -2.89 -16.82 -14.86
CA GLN A 191 -3.81 -16.84 -13.72
C GLN A 191 -3.13 -16.26 -12.46
N GLY A 192 -3.91 -15.57 -11.63
CA GLY A 192 -3.52 -15.26 -10.25
C GLY A 192 -4.02 -16.31 -9.27
N ARG A 193 -3.33 -16.47 -8.14
CA ARG A 193 -3.80 -17.21 -6.97
C ARG A 193 -3.64 -16.36 -5.72
N PHE A 194 -4.65 -16.33 -4.90
CA PHE A 194 -4.62 -15.68 -3.59
C PHE A 194 -4.57 -16.74 -2.49
N LEU A 195 -3.66 -16.59 -1.54
CA LEU A 195 -3.52 -17.46 -0.38
C LEU A 195 -3.85 -16.68 0.88
N GLU A 196 -5.04 -16.88 1.40
CA GLU A 196 -5.53 -16.20 2.58
C GLU A 196 -4.78 -16.62 3.84
N ASP A 197 -4.44 -17.91 3.95
CA ASP A 197 -3.77 -18.49 5.11
C ASP A 197 -2.29 -18.11 5.22
N VAL A 198 -1.66 -17.69 4.13
CA VAL A 198 -0.27 -17.21 4.13
C VAL A 198 -0.28 -15.72 4.41
N VAL A 199 0.21 -15.33 5.59
CA VAL A 199 0.16 -13.95 6.05
C VAL A 199 1.55 -13.36 6.12
N ALA A 200 1.77 -12.25 5.42
CA ALA A 200 2.99 -11.46 5.55
C ALA A 200 2.66 -10.09 6.14
N PRO A 201 3.05 -9.82 7.40
CA PRO A 201 2.73 -8.56 8.05
C PRO A 201 3.61 -7.42 7.53
N GLY A 202 2.96 -6.28 7.24
CA GLY A 202 3.57 -5.01 6.86
C GLY A 202 3.23 -3.89 7.84
N GLU A 203 3.99 -2.80 7.78
CA GLU A 203 3.71 -1.61 8.58
C GLU A 203 2.69 -0.71 7.88
N ILE A 204 1.60 -0.36 8.58
CA ILE A 204 0.64 0.64 8.14
C ILE A 204 1.02 2.03 8.64
N PRO A 205 0.83 3.11 7.81
CA PRO A 205 1.23 4.46 8.17
C PRO A 205 0.54 4.98 9.43
N PRO A 206 1.29 5.36 10.49
CA PRO A 206 0.72 5.92 11.71
C PRO A 206 0.39 7.42 11.57
N GLN A 207 0.94 8.10 10.56
CA GLN A 207 0.72 9.50 10.28
C GLN A 207 -0.35 9.69 9.21
N LEU A 208 -1.33 10.57 9.45
CA LEU A 208 -2.43 10.85 8.52
C LEU A 208 -1.93 11.35 7.15
N LEU A 209 -0.94 12.25 7.13
CA LEU A 209 -0.40 12.80 5.88
C LEU A 209 0.35 11.73 5.07
N ALA A 210 1.04 10.80 5.72
CA ALA A 210 1.65 9.65 5.07
C ALA A 210 0.59 8.72 4.46
N PHE A 211 -0.50 8.47 5.18
CA PHE A 211 -1.65 7.72 4.69
C PHE A 211 -2.34 8.42 3.50
N LYS A 212 -2.59 9.73 3.58
CA LYS A 212 -3.14 10.52 2.45
C LYS A 212 -2.27 10.39 1.19
N ARG A 213 -0.94 10.49 1.32
CA ARG A 213 0.00 10.30 0.19
C ARG A 213 -0.10 8.90 -0.40
N GLN A 214 -0.24 7.88 0.44
CA GLN A 214 -0.42 6.49 -0.01
C GLN A 214 -1.72 6.34 -0.79
N GLN A 215 -2.85 6.83 -0.25
CA GLN A 215 -4.16 6.75 -0.88
C GLN A 215 -4.21 7.55 -2.19
N PHE A 216 -3.61 8.74 -2.22
CA PHE A 216 -3.47 9.54 -3.44
C PHE A 216 -2.75 8.77 -4.55
N ARG A 217 -1.63 8.12 -4.22
CA ARG A 217 -0.87 7.31 -5.17
C ARG A 217 -1.68 6.14 -5.70
N TRP A 218 -2.38 5.42 -4.82
CA TRP A 218 -3.23 4.30 -5.21
C TRP A 218 -4.38 4.75 -6.09
N ALA A 219 -5.06 5.84 -5.74
CA ALA A 219 -6.14 6.41 -6.53
C ALA A 219 -5.66 6.84 -7.93
N LYS A 220 -4.54 7.58 -8.01
CA LYS A 220 -3.96 8.00 -9.28
C LYS A 220 -3.54 6.81 -10.13
N GLY A 221 -2.80 5.85 -9.54
CA GLY A 221 -2.29 4.67 -10.23
C GLY A 221 -3.41 3.77 -10.74
N SER A 222 -4.44 3.50 -9.93
CA SER A 222 -5.58 2.67 -10.34
C SER A 222 -6.32 3.27 -11.54
N VAL A 223 -6.56 4.58 -11.55
CA VAL A 223 -7.22 5.26 -12.68
C VAL A 223 -6.30 5.35 -13.90
N GLN A 224 -4.97 5.46 -13.72
CA GLN A 224 -4.03 5.34 -14.84
C GLN A 224 -4.11 3.94 -15.48
N VAL A 225 -4.15 2.88 -14.67
CA VAL A 225 -4.32 1.50 -15.15
C VAL A 225 -5.68 1.32 -15.83
N LEU A 226 -6.77 1.84 -15.24
CA LEU A 226 -8.09 1.83 -15.89
C LEU A 226 -8.02 2.44 -17.28
N ARG A 227 -7.49 3.66 -17.39
CA ARG A 227 -7.39 4.38 -18.67
C ARG A 227 -6.56 3.63 -19.71
N LYS A 228 -5.46 3.00 -19.26
CA LYS A 228 -4.56 2.21 -20.11
C LYS A 228 -5.21 0.93 -20.58
N LEU A 229 -5.88 0.21 -19.70
CA LEU A 229 -6.31 -1.16 -19.97
C LEU A 229 -7.81 -1.33 -20.28
N ALA A 230 -8.68 -0.35 -19.95
CA ALA A 230 -10.11 -0.48 -20.15
C ALA A 230 -10.53 -0.87 -21.58
N PRO A 231 -9.97 -0.28 -22.67
CA PRO A 231 -10.34 -0.69 -24.03
C PRO A 231 -9.96 -2.14 -24.34
N ARG A 232 -8.79 -2.60 -23.84
CA ARG A 232 -8.35 -3.98 -24.03
C ARG A 232 -9.15 -4.96 -23.19
N LEU A 233 -9.48 -4.57 -21.94
CA LEU A 233 -10.30 -5.35 -21.02
C LEU A 233 -11.72 -5.54 -21.56
N TRP A 234 -12.32 -4.49 -22.12
CA TRP A 234 -13.66 -4.56 -22.70
C TRP A 234 -13.73 -5.51 -23.91
N ARG A 235 -12.66 -5.61 -24.68
CA ARG A 235 -12.57 -6.49 -25.86
C ARG A 235 -12.18 -7.93 -25.54
N GLN A 236 -11.92 -8.28 -24.27
CA GLN A 236 -11.58 -9.66 -23.90
C GLN A 236 -12.77 -10.59 -24.19
N PRO A 237 -12.50 -11.85 -24.63
CA PRO A 237 -13.53 -12.86 -24.85
C PRO A 237 -14.00 -13.47 -23.51
N TRP A 238 -14.21 -12.62 -22.51
CA TRP A 238 -14.67 -13.01 -21.20
C TRP A 238 -16.18 -12.75 -21.01
N PRO A 239 -16.82 -13.46 -20.09
CA PRO A 239 -18.19 -13.14 -19.71
C PRO A 239 -18.33 -11.66 -19.30
N LEU A 240 -19.48 -11.06 -19.63
CA LEU A 240 -19.75 -9.63 -19.35
C LEU A 240 -19.51 -9.29 -17.89
N ALA A 241 -19.96 -10.14 -16.94
CA ALA A 241 -19.76 -9.96 -15.51
C ALA A 241 -18.27 -9.81 -15.14
N ARG A 242 -17.38 -10.63 -15.73
CA ARG A 242 -15.94 -10.55 -15.48
C ARG A 242 -15.33 -9.26 -16.03
N ARG A 243 -15.78 -8.81 -17.23
CA ARG A 243 -15.34 -7.54 -17.82
C ARG A 243 -15.77 -6.35 -16.98
N LEU A 244 -17.06 -6.30 -16.60
CA LEU A 244 -17.60 -5.24 -15.74
C LEU A 244 -16.93 -5.20 -14.38
N GLN A 245 -16.75 -6.36 -13.73
CA GLN A 245 -16.07 -6.45 -12.46
C GLN A 245 -14.64 -5.90 -12.55
N GLY A 246 -13.90 -6.24 -13.61
CA GLY A 246 -12.56 -5.71 -13.85
C GLY A 246 -12.55 -4.19 -14.00
N LEU A 247 -13.48 -3.61 -14.76
CA LEU A 247 -13.61 -2.16 -14.90
C LEU A 247 -13.97 -1.47 -13.57
N VAL A 248 -14.92 -2.03 -12.82
CA VAL A 248 -15.31 -1.52 -11.49
C VAL A 248 -14.14 -1.58 -10.52
N HIS A 249 -13.39 -2.68 -10.51
CA HIS A 249 -12.21 -2.82 -9.66
C HIS A 249 -11.14 -1.76 -9.98
N LEU A 250 -10.77 -1.59 -11.25
CA LEU A 250 -9.81 -0.57 -11.68
C LEU A 250 -10.33 0.85 -11.46
N GLY A 251 -11.65 1.05 -11.55
CA GLY A 251 -12.33 2.34 -11.39
C GLY A 251 -12.81 2.63 -9.96
N SER A 252 -12.47 1.81 -8.97
CA SER A 252 -13.01 1.93 -7.60
C SER A 252 -12.80 3.32 -6.98
N TYR A 253 -11.73 4.01 -7.31
CA TYR A 253 -11.46 5.36 -6.83
C TYR A 253 -12.29 6.47 -7.49
N LEU A 254 -13.02 6.18 -8.57
CA LEU A 254 -13.94 7.14 -9.19
C LEU A 254 -15.11 7.51 -8.26
N ILE A 255 -15.35 6.74 -7.21
CA ILE A 255 -16.33 7.08 -6.17
C ILE A 255 -16.02 8.43 -5.51
N HIS A 256 -14.74 8.80 -5.34
CA HIS A 256 -14.36 10.02 -4.64
C HIS A 256 -14.79 11.32 -5.36
N PRO A 257 -14.54 11.50 -6.67
CA PRO A 257 -15.10 12.67 -7.38
C PRO A 257 -16.63 12.66 -7.44
N LEU A 258 -17.29 11.49 -7.45
CA LEU A 258 -18.75 11.42 -7.37
C LEU A 258 -19.28 11.88 -6.00
N LEU A 259 -18.61 11.48 -4.91
CA LEU A 259 -18.92 11.96 -3.57
C LEU A 259 -18.71 13.47 -3.45
N LEU A 260 -17.61 14.00 -4.00
CA LEU A 260 -17.34 15.44 -4.01
C LEU A 260 -18.40 16.20 -4.82
N LEU A 261 -18.76 15.70 -6.00
CA LEU A 261 -19.81 16.27 -6.83
C LEU A 261 -21.15 16.29 -6.09
N LEU A 262 -21.53 15.19 -5.44
CA LEU A 262 -22.77 15.09 -4.65
C LEU A 262 -22.80 16.16 -3.56
N LEU A 263 -21.70 16.36 -2.82
CA LEU A 263 -21.62 17.44 -1.83
C LEU A 263 -21.82 18.82 -2.47
N ILE A 264 -21.12 19.11 -3.59
CA ILE A 264 -21.17 20.42 -4.24
C ILE A 264 -22.59 20.72 -4.76
N VAL A 265 -23.26 19.75 -5.39
CA VAL A 265 -24.59 19.97 -5.94
C VAL A 265 -25.71 19.96 -4.87
N SER A 266 -25.43 19.44 -3.67
CA SER A 266 -26.44 19.36 -2.60
C SER A 266 -26.96 20.72 -2.17
N LEU A 267 -26.08 21.72 -2.00
CA LEU A 267 -26.51 23.06 -1.58
C LEU A 267 -27.45 23.74 -2.59
N PRO A 268 -27.11 23.85 -3.89
CA PRO A 268 -28.02 24.45 -4.86
C PRO A 268 -29.34 23.69 -5.00
N LEU A 269 -29.33 22.37 -4.90
CA LEU A 269 -30.56 21.56 -4.93
C LEU A 269 -31.47 21.86 -3.72
N LEU A 270 -30.91 21.89 -2.52
CA LEU A 270 -31.66 22.25 -1.30
C LEU A 270 -32.22 23.66 -1.36
N LEU A 271 -31.46 24.63 -1.89
CA LEU A 271 -31.94 26.01 -2.10
C LEU A 271 -33.10 26.07 -3.09
N ALA A 272 -33.07 25.24 -4.13
CA ALA A 272 -34.14 25.09 -5.12
C ALA A 272 -35.35 24.29 -4.59
N GLY A 273 -35.31 23.83 -3.34
CA GLY A 273 -36.40 23.05 -2.73
C GLY A 273 -36.39 21.55 -3.08
N ALA A 274 -35.34 21.06 -3.78
CA ALA A 274 -35.17 19.66 -4.09
C ALA A 274 -34.35 18.96 -3.00
N ASP A 275 -34.79 17.76 -2.57
CA ASP A 275 -33.98 16.91 -1.68
C ASP A 275 -33.10 16.00 -2.54
N PRO A 276 -31.77 16.14 -2.51
CA PRO A 276 -30.87 15.38 -3.37
C PRO A 276 -30.83 13.87 -3.02
N PHE A 277 -31.27 13.48 -1.82
CA PHE A 277 -31.19 12.11 -1.34
C PHE A 277 -32.52 11.35 -1.42
N TRP A 278 -33.65 12.04 -1.39
CA TRP A 278 -34.96 11.41 -1.33
C TRP A 278 -35.35 10.56 -2.55
N PRO A 279 -35.17 11.02 -3.80
CA PRO A 279 -35.60 10.25 -4.98
C PRO A 279 -34.94 8.90 -5.15
N LEU A 280 -33.72 8.77 -4.57
CA LEU A 280 -32.87 7.59 -4.68
C LEU A 280 -32.69 6.88 -3.32
N ALA A 281 -33.55 7.16 -2.36
CA ALA A 281 -33.47 6.62 -0.99
C ALA A 281 -33.41 5.07 -0.97
N TYR A 282 -34.07 4.39 -1.92
CA TYR A 282 -33.99 2.93 -2.05
C TYR A 282 -32.58 2.42 -2.39
N LEU A 283 -31.72 3.22 -3.05
CA LEU A 283 -30.33 2.87 -3.30
C LEU A 283 -29.50 2.86 -2.02
N SER A 284 -29.99 3.47 -0.93
CA SER A 284 -29.31 3.43 0.37
C SER A 284 -29.19 2.01 0.92
N LEU A 285 -30.00 1.05 0.45
CA LEU A 285 -29.80 -0.38 0.74
C LEU A 285 -28.41 -0.88 0.34
N ALA A 286 -27.82 -0.33 -0.72
CA ALA A 286 -26.45 -0.64 -1.11
C ALA A 286 -25.43 -0.23 -0.03
N SER A 287 -25.77 0.76 0.80
CA SER A 287 -24.91 1.22 1.92
C SER A 287 -24.75 0.19 3.04
N VAL A 288 -25.57 -0.88 3.05
CA VAL A 288 -25.41 -2.02 3.96
C VAL A 288 -24.22 -2.91 3.55
N GLY A 289 -23.85 -2.89 2.27
CA GLY A 289 -22.75 -3.72 1.73
C GLY A 289 -21.42 -3.54 2.47
N PRO A 290 -20.84 -2.32 2.55
CA PRO A 290 -19.59 -2.10 3.25
C PRO A 290 -19.61 -2.51 4.74
N PRO A 291 -20.58 -2.13 5.57
CA PRO A 291 -20.67 -2.62 6.95
C PRO A 291 -20.66 -4.15 7.05
N LEU A 292 -21.41 -4.82 6.18
CA LEU A 292 -21.48 -6.28 6.15
C LEU A 292 -20.15 -6.90 5.70
N LEU A 293 -19.51 -6.34 4.68
CA LEU A 293 -18.19 -6.77 4.19
C LEU A 293 -17.17 -6.74 5.32
N TYR A 294 -17.07 -5.61 6.06
CA TYR A 294 -16.16 -5.49 7.17
C TYR A 294 -16.52 -6.39 8.35
N ALA A 295 -17.81 -6.59 8.63
CA ALA A 295 -18.26 -7.52 9.67
C ALA A 295 -17.84 -8.96 9.35
N LEU A 296 -18.02 -9.40 8.10
CA LEU A 296 -17.58 -10.73 7.63
C LEU A 296 -16.09 -10.90 7.76
N ALA A 297 -15.28 -9.92 7.27
CA ALA A 297 -13.83 -9.98 7.39
C ALA A 297 -13.37 -10.08 8.85
N GLN A 298 -13.93 -9.26 9.74
CA GLN A 298 -13.53 -9.27 11.13
C GLN A 298 -14.01 -10.54 11.86
N ARG A 299 -15.17 -11.09 11.47
CA ARG A 299 -15.67 -12.35 12.02
C ARG A 299 -14.75 -13.52 11.67
N GLU A 300 -14.29 -13.57 10.42
CA GLU A 300 -13.32 -14.58 9.96
C GLU A 300 -12.01 -14.49 10.73
N LEU A 301 -11.46 -13.30 10.89
CA LEU A 301 -10.16 -13.07 11.52
C LEU A 301 -10.17 -13.16 13.05
N HIS A 302 -11.27 -12.79 13.71
CA HIS A 302 -11.31 -12.59 15.17
C HIS A 302 -12.43 -13.37 15.88
N GLY A 303 -13.20 -14.17 15.17
CA GLY A 303 -14.28 -14.99 15.72
C GLY A 303 -15.26 -14.15 16.55
N ARG A 304 -15.52 -14.57 17.79
CA ARG A 304 -16.50 -13.89 18.69
C ARG A 304 -16.15 -12.44 19.06
N ARG A 305 -14.90 -11.98 18.85
CA ARG A 305 -14.44 -10.62 19.19
C ARG A 305 -14.45 -9.66 18.01
N TRP A 306 -15.05 -10.07 16.87
CA TRP A 306 -15.11 -9.31 15.61
C TRP A 306 -15.61 -7.87 15.78
N TRP A 307 -16.62 -7.64 16.62
CA TRP A 307 -17.26 -6.34 16.83
C TRP A 307 -16.31 -5.27 17.39
N ARG A 308 -15.24 -5.66 18.12
CA ARG A 308 -14.28 -4.71 18.70
C ARG A 308 -13.55 -3.88 17.64
N ARG A 309 -13.20 -4.48 16.52
CA ARG A 309 -12.59 -3.76 15.40
C ARG A 309 -13.65 -3.16 14.48
N TRP A 310 -14.74 -3.85 14.26
CA TRP A 310 -15.87 -3.34 13.50
C TRP A 310 -16.44 -2.04 14.08
N ALA A 311 -16.36 -1.81 15.39
CA ALA A 311 -16.75 -0.57 16.06
C ALA A 311 -15.98 0.68 15.56
N TYR A 312 -14.86 0.51 14.85
CA TYR A 312 -14.16 1.60 14.18
C TYR A 312 -14.74 1.97 12.81
N LEU A 313 -15.78 1.29 12.35
CA LEU A 313 -16.44 1.55 11.07
C LEU A 313 -16.89 3.00 10.88
N PRO A 314 -17.52 3.67 11.87
CA PRO A 314 -17.87 5.09 11.73
C PRO A 314 -16.66 5.98 11.48
N LEU A 315 -15.54 5.76 12.20
CA LEU A 315 -14.29 6.50 11.97
C LEU A 315 -13.69 6.19 10.58
N LEU A 316 -13.76 4.95 10.12
CA LEU A 316 -13.35 4.59 8.76
C LEU A 316 -14.21 5.28 7.71
N THR A 317 -15.52 5.43 7.95
CA THR A 317 -16.43 6.16 7.06
C THR A 317 -16.05 7.65 6.99
N PHE A 318 -15.82 8.30 8.14
CA PHE A 318 -15.34 9.69 8.18
C PHE A 318 -14.00 9.86 7.48
N LEU A 319 -13.08 8.91 7.68
CA LEU A 319 -11.79 8.89 7.01
C LEU A 319 -11.95 8.80 5.48
N GLY A 320 -12.84 7.93 4.99
CA GLY A 320 -13.18 7.80 3.57
C GLY A 320 -13.78 9.07 2.98
N MET A 321 -14.72 9.70 3.69
CA MET A 321 -15.32 10.99 3.28
C MET A 321 -14.26 12.10 3.22
N GLY A 322 -13.41 12.22 4.24
CA GLY A 322 -12.34 13.21 4.27
C GLY A 322 -11.28 13.02 3.19
N LEU A 323 -11.03 11.80 2.74
CA LEU A 323 -10.13 11.51 1.62
C LEU A 323 -10.70 11.92 0.26
N SER A 324 -12.02 12.17 0.15
CA SER A 324 -12.69 12.41 -1.14
C SER A 324 -12.06 13.54 -1.93
N PHE A 325 -11.69 14.65 -1.30
CA PHE A 325 -11.02 15.78 -1.97
C PHE A 325 -9.62 15.40 -2.49
N SER A 326 -8.77 14.82 -1.66
CA SER A 326 -7.41 14.42 -2.04
C SER A 326 -7.42 13.38 -3.17
N ASN A 327 -8.29 12.36 -3.05
CA ASN A 327 -8.40 11.31 -4.06
C ASN A 327 -9.07 11.81 -5.35
N SER A 328 -10.02 12.76 -5.28
CA SER A 328 -10.59 13.41 -6.48
C SER A 328 -9.53 14.15 -7.28
N ARG A 329 -8.59 14.84 -6.59
CA ARG A 329 -7.43 15.45 -7.25
C ARG A 329 -6.54 14.41 -7.92
N ALA A 330 -6.32 13.26 -7.26
CA ALA A 330 -5.55 12.15 -7.82
C ALA A 330 -6.20 11.58 -9.10
N VAL A 331 -7.52 11.37 -9.05
CA VAL A 331 -8.32 10.93 -10.20
C VAL A 331 -8.24 11.94 -11.34
N TRP A 332 -8.44 13.23 -11.05
CA TRP A 332 -8.32 14.30 -12.05
C TRP A 332 -6.95 14.33 -12.72
N GLN A 333 -5.87 14.25 -11.93
CA GLN A 333 -4.50 14.19 -12.47
C GLN A 333 -4.27 12.94 -13.33
N ALA A 334 -4.85 11.79 -12.97
CA ALA A 334 -4.76 10.58 -13.79
C ALA A 334 -5.49 10.73 -15.12
N LEU A 335 -6.67 11.35 -15.14
CA LEU A 335 -7.47 11.57 -16.33
C LEU A 335 -6.83 12.61 -17.27
N THR A 336 -6.25 13.67 -16.72
CA THR A 336 -5.62 14.78 -17.48
C THR A 336 -4.13 14.52 -17.78
N ARG A 337 -3.60 13.34 -17.48
CA ARG A 337 -2.19 12.94 -17.73
C ARG A 337 -1.15 13.86 -17.10
N GLN A 338 -1.47 14.45 -15.95
CA GLN A 338 -0.50 15.30 -15.25
C GLN A 338 0.61 14.44 -14.63
N ASP A 339 1.85 14.75 -14.99
CA ASP A 339 3.01 14.17 -14.35
C ASP A 339 3.20 14.79 -12.97
N THR A 340 3.35 13.92 -12.00
CA THR A 340 3.68 14.32 -10.62
C THR A 340 4.81 13.46 -10.11
N PRO A 341 5.72 14.03 -9.31
CA PRO A 341 6.82 13.27 -8.77
C PRO A 341 6.29 12.11 -7.89
N PHE A 342 6.95 10.97 -8.00
CA PHE A 342 6.64 9.82 -7.15
C PHE A 342 7.09 10.09 -5.72
N LEU A 343 6.13 10.30 -4.82
CA LEU A 343 6.39 10.48 -3.40
C LEU A 343 6.22 9.15 -2.67
N ARG A 344 7.31 8.63 -2.10
CA ARG A 344 7.27 7.40 -1.29
C ARG A 344 6.46 7.62 -0.02
N THR A 345 5.74 6.59 0.41
CA THR A 345 5.13 6.56 1.74
C THR A 345 6.23 6.30 2.77
N PRO A 346 6.48 7.21 3.72
CA PRO A 346 7.50 7.01 4.74
C PRO A 346 7.15 5.84 5.66
N LYS A 347 8.19 5.15 6.15
CA LYS A 347 8.09 4.06 7.11
C LYS A 347 8.71 4.49 8.42
N PHE A 348 8.02 4.29 9.52
CA PHE A 348 8.38 4.86 10.83
C PHE A 348 8.90 3.84 11.82
N GLN A 349 8.80 2.54 11.50
CA GLN A 349 9.21 1.40 12.33
C GLN A 349 8.48 1.33 13.70
N VAL A 350 7.28 1.91 13.80
CA VAL A 350 6.47 1.86 15.02
C VAL A 350 5.65 0.58 15.09
N ARG A 351 5.59 -0.04 16.27
CA ARG A 351 4.85 -1.29 16.53
C ARG A 351 3.82 -1.15 17.65
N ARG A 352 4.15 -0.40 18.70
CA ARG A 352 3.35 -0.33 19.92
C ARG A 352 2.92 1.10 20.22
N PRO A 353 1.78 1.30 20.89
CA PRO A 353 1.42 2.59 21.44
C PRO A 353 2.57 3.13 22.31
N GLY A 354 2.86 4.42 22.20
CA GLY A 354 3.96 5.08 22.91
C GLY A 354 5.28 5.19 22.13
N GLU A 355 5.51 4.41 21.08
CA GLU A 355 6.60 4.64 20.15
C GLU A 355 6.33 5.90 19.32
N SER A 356 7.36 6.72 19.07
CA SER A 356 7.18 8.04 18.47
C SER A 356 7.64 8.08 17.01
N TRP A 357 6.70 8.30 16.09
CA TRP A 357 7.00 8.63 14.71
C TRP A 357 7.33 10.12 14.52
N GLN A 358 6.95 10.99 15.47
CA GLN A 358 7.09 12.45 15.38
C GLN A 358 8.55 12.91 15.34
N ARG A 359 9.47 12.08 15.85
CA ARG A 359 10.92 12.33 15.81
C ARG A 359 11.59 11.83 14.54
N SER A 360 10.85 11.16 13.65
CA SER A 360 11.40 10.65 12.40
C SER A 360 11.73 11.81 11.44
N LEU A 361 12.87 11.72 10.79
CA LEU A 361 13.26 12.62 9.71
C LEU A 361 12.32 12.52 8.50
N TYR A 362 11.57 11.43 8.42
CA TYR A 362 10.63 11.14 7.32
C TYR A 362 9.20 11.60 7.61
N ALA A 363 8.95 12.28 8.75
CA ALA A 363 7.63 12.83 9.04
C ALA A 363 7.19 13.80 7.94
N VAL A 364 6.00 13.55 7.41
CA VAL A 364 5.45 14.36 6.30
C VAL A 364 4.98 15.71 6.84
N PRO A 365 5.45 16.84 6.27
CA PRO A 365 4.98 18.17 6.64
C PRO A 365 3.54 18.38 6.22
N LEU A 366 2.89 19.39 6.82
CA LEU A 366 1.52 19.77 6.51
C LEU A 366 1.39 20.12 5.02
N ASP A 367 0.37 19.54 4.38
CA ASP A 367 0.09 19.71 2.96
C ASP A 367 -0.89 20.88 2.77
N PRO A 368 -0.69 21.80 1.80
CA PRO A 368 -1.62 22.90 1.50
C PRO A 368 -3.05 22.46 1.17
N THR A 369 -3.28 21.19 0.82
CA THR A 369 -4.63 20.65 0.60
C THR A 369 -5.55 20.78 1.80
N ILE A 370 -5.00 21.01 2.99
CA ILE A 370 -5.78 21.22 4.22
C ILE A 370 -6.74 22.40 4.09
N TRP A 371 -6.38 23.45 3.34
CA TRP A 371 -7.25 24.59 3.11
C TRP A 371 -8.48 24.24 2.26
N GLY A 372 -8.32 23.38 1.26
CA GLY A 372 -9.45 22.85 0.49
C GLY A 372 -10.36 21.95 1.33
N GLU A 373 -9.78 21.14 2.22
CA GLU A 373 -10.54 20.31 3.16
C GLU A 373 -11.30 21.16 4.17
N LEU A 374 -10.70 22.25 4.68
CA LEU A 374 -11.34 23.20 5.57
C LEU A 374 -12.52 23.91 4.88
N ALA A 375 -12.31 24.38 3.64
CA ALA A 375 -13.37 25.05 2.86
C ALA A 375 -14.54 24.10 2.58
N LEU A 376 -14.26 22.85 2.21
CA LEU A 376 -15.31 21.85 1.97
C LEU A 376 -16.02 21.43 3.26
N GLY A 377 -15.32 21.36 4.38
CA GLY A 377 -15.93 21.16 5.69
C GLY A 377 -16.90 22.27 6.08
N GLY A 378 -16.48 23.54 5.89
CA GLY A 378 -17.35 24.72 6.07
C GLY A 378 -18.55 24.71 5.13
N TYR A 379 -18.34 24.39 3.85
CA TYR A 379 -19.42 24.25 2.87
C TYR A 379 -20.43 23.16 3.28
N ALA A 380 -19.95 22.01 3.75
CA ALA A 380 -20.81 20.94 4.25
C ALA A 380 -21.64 21.38 5.45
N LEU A 381 -21.06 22.13 6.41
CA LEU A 381 -21.79 22.67 7.56
C LEU A 381 -22.87 23.69 7.15
N ILE A 382 -22.56 24.57 6.21
CA ILE A 382 -23.55 25.51 5.64
C ILE A 382 -24.70 24.72 4.98
N THR A 383 -24.36 23.67 4.22
CA THR A 383 -25.36 22.83 3.55
C THR A 383 -26.24 22.10 4.55
N VAL A 384 -25.68 21.61 5.67
CA VAL A 384 -26.46 21.04 6.79
C VAL A 384 -27.43 22.09 7.37
N ALA A 385 -26.95 23.30 7.64
CA ALA A 385 -27.80 24.37 8.18
C ALA A 385 -28.98 24.70 7.24
N VAL A 386 -28.73 24.77 5.93
CA VAL A 386 -29.77 24.97 4.92
C VAL A 386 -30.75 23.79 4.89
N ALA A 387 -30.27 22.54 4.96
CA ALA A 387 -31.14 21.37 5.00
C ALA A 387 -32.09 21.42 6.21
N VAL A 388 -31.58 21.77 7.38
CA VAL A 388 -32.37 21.90 8.62
C VAL A 388 -33.39 23.03 8.52
N THR A 389 -32.97 24.21 8.08
CA THR A 389 -33.88 25.38 7.97
C THR A 389 -34.98 25.20 6.91
N LYS A 390 -34.72 24.39 5.89
CA LYS A 390 -35.70 24.01 4.84
C LYS A 390 -36.56 22.81 5.23
N GLY A 391 -36.38 22.20 6.41
CA GLY A 391 -37.08 21.01 6.85
C GLY A 391 -36.68 19.71 6.13
N GLN A 392 -35.63 19.73 5.34
CA GLN A 392 -35.13 18.57 4.58
C GLN A 392 -34.19 17.71 5.44
N LEU A 393 -34.71 17.22 6.56
CA LEU A 393 -33.93 16.54 7.61
C LEU A 393 -33.28 15.23 7.16
N TRP A 394 -33.80 14.57 6.13
CA TRP A 394 -33.24 13.33 5.59
C TRP A 394 -31.84 13.51 4.97
N SER A 395 -31.55 14.69 4.42
CA SER A 395 -30.24 15.02 3.87
C SER A 395 -29.19 15.32 4.94
N ALA A 396 -29.59 15.79 6.12
CA ALA A 396 -28.69 16.25 7.16
C ALA A 396 -27.68 15.16 7.65
N PRO A 397 -28.07 13.90 7.93
CA PRO A 397 -27.12 12.88 8.35
C PRO A 397 -26.01 12.60 7.33
N PHE A 398 -26.34 12.55 6.04
CA PHE A 398 -25.37 12.33 4.97
C PHE A 398 -24.41 13.52 4.82
N LEU A 399 -24.91 14.74 4.92
CA LEU A 399 -24.11 15.96 4.88
C LEU A 399 -23.18 16.09 6.11
N LEU A 400 -23.64 15.65 7.28
CA LEU A 400 -22.82 15.57 8.50
C LEU A 400 -21.64 14.61 8.36
N LEU A 401 -21.76 13.53 7.56
CA LEU A 401 -20.63 12.64 7.29
C LEU A 401 -19.49 13.37 6.57
N TYR A 402 -19.80 14.28 5.65
CA TYR A 402 -18.80 15.11 4.99
C TYR A 402 -18.14 16.11 5.97
N ALA A 403 -18.95 16.82 6.74
CA ALA A 403 -18.46 17.77 7.74
C ALA A 403 -17.54 17.08 8.77
N ALA A 404 -17.96 15.92 9.28
CA ALA A 404 -17.17 15.12 10.21
C ALA A 404 -15.90 14.57 9.54
N GLY A 405 -15.97 14.11 8.30
CA GLY A 405 -14.84 13.60 7.55
C GLY A 405 -13.76 14.66 7.30
N TYR A 406 -14.15 15.82 6.77
CA TYR A 406 -13.21 16.93 6.56
C TYR A 406 -12.71 17.51 7.89
N GLY A 407 -13.57 17.63 8.90
CA GLY A 407 -13.17 18.03 10.25
C GLY A 407 -12.10 17.10 10.84
N LEU A 408 -12.29 15.78 10.69
CA LEU A 408 -11.31 14.78 11.13
C LEU A 408 -9.96 14.96 10.42
N MET A 409 -9.96 15.20 9.09
CA MET A 409 -8.73 15.45 8.32
C MET A 409 -8.00 16.69 8.80
N VAL A 410 -8.72 17.81 8.92
CA VAL A 410 -8.14 19.10 9.31
C VAL A 410 -7.60 19.03 10.75
N LEU A 411 -8.43 18.62 11.70
CA LEU A 411 -8.04 18.58 13.13
C LEU A 411 -6.88 17.63 13.37
N THR A 412 -6.93 16.41 12.79
CA THR A 412 -5.84 15.43 12.95
C THR A 412 -4.57 15.92 12.25
N GLY A 413 -4.69 16.49 11.04
CA GLY A 413 -3.55 17.03 10.29
C GLY A 413 -2.84 18.15 11.04
N LEU A 414 -3.58 19.11 11.56
CA LEU A 414 -3.04 20.22 12.37
C LEU A 414 -2.42 19.74 13.67
N TRP A 415 -3.10 18.82 14.38
CA TRP A 415 -2.59 18.25 15.63
C TRP A 415 -1.27 17.48 15.42
N GLN A 416 -1.19 16.65 14.38
CA GLN A 416 0.02 15.90 14.05
C GLN A 416 1.16 16.83 13.58
N ALA A 417 0.85 17.89 12.82
CA ALA A 417 1.84 18.90 12.42
C ALA A 417 2.39 19.67 13.63
N TRP A 418 1.53 19.99 14.59
CA TRP A 418 1.95 20.63 15.85
C TRP A 418 2.87 19.72 16.67
N GLN A 419 2.57 18.43 16.76
CA GLN A 419 3.42 17.45 17.44
C GLN A 419 4.79 17.26 16.78
N ALA A 420 4.87 17.38 15.45
CA ALA A 420 6.09 17.16 14.68
C ALA A 420 7.03 18.38 14.66
N ARG A 421 6.67 19.53 15.28
CA ARG A 421 7.50 20.76 15.28
C ARG A 421 8.87 20.55 15.93
N PRO A 422 9.97 21.07 15.33
CA PRO A 422 11.36 20.87 15.80
C PRO A 422 11.66 21.38 17.21
N GLY A 423 10.90 22.35 17.74
CA GLY A 423 11.13 22.97 19.04
C GLY A 423 10.90 22.06 20.27
N ARG A 424 10.33 20.87 20.10
CA ARG A 424 10.26 19.79 21.11
C ARG A 424 11.37 18.75 20.98
N ARG A 425 12.37 18.98 20.16
CA ARG A 425 13.61 18.21 20.16
C ARG A 425 14.35 18.53 21.46
N THR A 426 13.97 17.85 22.55
CA THR A 426 14.80 17.81 23.74
C THR A 426 16.18 17.32 23.31
N GLN A 427 17.21 18.11 23.59
CA GLN A 427 18.63 17.78 23.51
C GLN A 427 18.94 16.53 24.37
N VAL A 428 18.65 15.37 23.83
CA VAL A 428 19.03 14.09 24.43
C VAL A 428 19.66 13.25 23.33
N HIS A 429 20.83 13.65 22.90
CA HIS A 429 21.84 12.79 22.25
C HIS A 429 23.12 13.56 21.98
N ALA A 430 23.68 14.20 23.02
CA ALA A 430 25.10 14.62 23.03
C ALA A 430 25.91 13.84 24.08
N SER A 431 25.50 12.64 24.47
CA SER A 431 26.29 11.84 25.40
C SER A 431 25.94 10.35 25.32
N ARG A 432 26.15 9.75 24.18
CA ARG A 432 26.59 8.36 24.06
C ARG A 432 27.71 8.30 23.06
N SER A 433 28.89 8.73 23.52
CA SER A 433 30.16 8.34 22.95
C SER A 433 30.20 6.81 22.85
N LEU A 434 30.28 6.31 21.64
CA LEU A 434 30.71 4.96 21.39
C LEU A 434 32.03 4.73 22.17
N PRO A 435 32.22 3.58 22.82
CA PRO A 435 33.51 3.25 23.38
C PRO A 435 34.50 3.27 22.22
N ARG A 436 35.50 4.12 22.33
CA ARG A 436 36.68 4.11 21.45
C ARG A 436 37.29 2.73 21.56
N SER A 437 37.21 1.94 20.48
CA SER A 437 38.07 0.79 20.32
C SER A 437 39.49 1.27 20.27
N SER A 438 40.31 0.86 21.24
CA SER A 438 41.73 1.06 21.28
C SER A 438 42.38 0.53 19.97
N PRO A 439 43.38 1.21 19.40
CA PRO A 439 44.09 0.68 18.28
C PRO A 439 44.85 -0.57 18.73
N VAL A 440 44.62 -1.68 18.06
CA VAL A 440 45.46 -2.87 18.15
C VAL A 440 46.73 -2.54 17.37
N GLU A 441 47.84 -2.29 18.09
CA GLU A 441 49.19 -2.25 17.51
C GLU A 441 49.52 -3.63 16.92
N LEU A 442 49.61 -3.69 15.61
CA LEU A 442 50.24 -4.81 14.90
C LEU A 442 51.75 -4.56 14.78
N THR A 443 52.50 -4.96 15.79
CA THR A 443 53.93 -5.13 15.70
C THR A 443 54.24 -6.60 15.48
N GLY A 444 54.60 -6.96 14.27
CA GLY A 444 55.17 -8.26 13.90
C GLY A 444 55.79 -8.18 12.52
N PRO A 445 57.06 -8.57 12.32
CA PRO A 445 57.80 -8.32 11.08
C PRO A 445 57.32 -9.22 9.95
N VAL A 446 57.08 -8.59 8.80
CA VAL A 446 56.75 -9.24 7.53
C VAL A 446 58.03 -9.94 7.02
N SER A 447 58.05 -11.26 7.01
CA SER A 447 59.06 -12.07 6.31
C SER A 447 58.73 -12.12 4.82
N GLN A 448 59.69 -11.61 4.01
CA GLN A 448 59.65 -11.70 2.55
C GLN A 448 59.84 -13.14 2.08
N PRO A 449 59.13 -13.62 1.05
CA PRO A 449 59.39 -14.89 0.42
C PRO A 449 60.63 -14.79 -0.50
N GLN A 450 61.59 -15.70 -0.31
CA GLN A 450 62.73 -15.89 -1.22
C GLN A 450 62.29 -16.58 -2.53
N PRO A 451 62.96 -16.28 -3.66
CA PRO A 451 62.67 -16.91 -4.95
C PRO A 451 63.22 -18.34 -5.02
N PRO A 452 62.65 -19.23 -5.85
CA PRO A 452 63.13 -20.61 -5.96
C PRO A 452 64.47 -20.66 -6.68
N ARG A 453 65.42 -21.37 -6.07
CA ARG A 453 66.65 -21.80 -6.74
C ARG A 453 66.35 -23.09 -7.54
N ARG A 454 66.80 -23.07 -8.77
CA ARG A 454 66.98 -24.11 -9.80
C ARG A 454 66.58 -25.53 -9.42
#